data_dc4fe242267b0c1454556dfea4b79025
#
_entry.id   dc4fe242267b0c1454556dfea4b79025
#
_cell.length_a   1.000
_cell.length_b   1.000
_cell.length_c   1.000
_cell.angle_alpha   90.00
_cell.angle_beta   90.00
_cell.angle_gamma   90.00
#
_symmetry.space_group_name_H-M   'P 1'
#
loop_
_entity.id
_entity.type
_entity.pdbx_description
1 polymer ?
#
loop_
_entity_poly.entity_id
_entity_poly.type
_entity_poly.pdbx_seq_one_letter_code
_entity_poly.pdbx_strand_id
1 'polypeptide(L)'
;MKKLKHLAGRVLGLCLAALLTVPALAAEPLSAKQRQEDLDFLYETVLVEHHPDAFANTPEAEFLELKAEIEGRLAAETDTEFLLDLMRLTALVGDSHTSVSLGGLADFRGYPFSLVRRGESWYLSAAAPEDKDLLCQEVTLLAGKPVEEVIEAYGTLFASDNPVHLRRSFRQACNVADIYEYLGLVEAGKPLTVTLKGGKALSLAPVGMEEMNKLEIVRISDKIKGQPETAAADAYYFAKPLTEDAYYIQYNTCREAEDLPMEDFAALVAKDLKAGDYSRVLLDLRNNGGGSDGVIWPLFEVLRESMDGGTKLVGLIGEATFSSALINAVEIQEMGGVLAGEPAGGSVCHFGAVQTFSLPNSKVRGQLSSKYLDLNTLLDAAAGRGVVALEP
;
A
#
# COMPACT_ATOMS: atom_id res chain seq x y z
N MET A 1 42.81 0.51 -13.81
CA MET A 1 42.33 0.31 -12.43
C MET A 1 41.96 1.66 -11.84
N LYS A 2 40.69 2.09 -11.94
CA LYS A 2 40.17 3.28 -11.25
C LYS A 2 38.94 2.83 -10.45
N LYS A 3 39.03 3.10 -9.14
CA LYS A 3 38.02 2.76 -8.14
C LYS A 3 36.72 3.53 -8.45
N LEU A 4 35.63 2.84 -8.82
CA LEU A 4 34.30 3.38 -8.69
C LEU A 4 33.87 3.21 -7.21
N LYS A 5 33.67 4.32 -6.53
CA LYS A 5 33.10 4.38 -5.19
C LYS A 5 31.60 4.15 -5.34
N HIS A 6 31.10 3.17 -4.59
CA HIS A 6 29.67 2.92 -4.40
C HIS A 6 28.98 4.17 -3.82
N LEU A 7 28.08 4.76 -4.59
CA LEU A 7 27.04 5.64 -4.07
C LEU A 7 25.88 4.73 -3.68
N ALA A 8 25.77 4.42 -2.39
CA ALA A 8 24.59 3.73 -1.86
C ALA A 8 23.38 4.67 -2.00
N GLY A 9 22.51 4.35 -2.94
CA GLY A 9 21.27 5.06 -3.16
C GLY A 9 20.34 4.86 -1.95
N ARG A 10 19.96 5.97 -1.33
CA ARG A 10 18.92 6.03 -0.30
C ARG A 10 17.58 5.84 -1.00
N VAL A 11 16.97 4.67 -0.89
CA VAL A 11 15.57 4.49 -1.30
C VAL A 11 14.70 4.62 -0.06
N LEU A 12 14.01 5.75 0.02
CA LEU A 12 12.88 5.96 0.90
C LEU A 12 11.77 5.01 0.45
N GLY A 13 11.37 4.08 1.31
CA GLY A 13 10.10 3.38 1.17
C GLY A 13 8.93 4.27 1.55
N LEU A 14 8.83 5.41 0.89
CA LEU A 14 7.62 6.18 0.71
C LEU A 14 7.12 5.77 -0.67
N CYS A 15 6.03 5.01 -0.74
CA CYS A 15 5.22 4.94 -1.94
C CYS A 15 4.49 6.28 -2.12
N LEU A 16 5.25 7.39 -2.15
CA LEU A 16 4.85 8.56 -2.91
C LEU A 16 5.49 8.36 -4.28
N ALA A 17 4.66 8.20 -5.29
CA ALA A 17 5.09 8.22 -6.69
C ALA A 17 6.06 9.39 -6.91
N ALA A 18 7.17 9.12 -7.60
CA ALA A 18 8.17 10.12 -7.94
C ALA A 18 7.49 11.36 -8.54
N LEU A 19 7.28 12.38 -7.73
CA LEU A 19 6.90 13.70 -8.18
C LEU A 19 8.16 14.37 -8.71
N LEU A 20 8.24 14.52 -10.01
CA LEU A 20 9.11 15.51 -10.63
C LEU A 20 8.84 16.85 -9.97
N THR A 21 9.77 17.35 -9.18
CA THR A 21 9.70 18.68 -8.56
C THR A 21 9.85 19.72 -9.65
N VAL A 22 8.74 20.13 -10.22
CA VAL A 22 8.61 21.47 -10.77
C VAL A 22 8.54 22.38 -9.53
N PRO A 23 9.36 23.46 -9.41
CA PRO A 23 9.17 24.40 -8.32
C PRO A 23 7.73 24.93 -8.45
N ALA A 24 6.88 24.57 -7.51
CA ALA A 24 5.55 25.14 -7.43
C ALA A 24 5.74 26.63 -7.08
N LEU A 25 5.46 27.51 -8.02
CA LEU A 25 4.92 28.80 -7.62
C LEU A 25 3.75 28.45 -6.69
N ALA A 26 3.72 29.02 -5.48
CA ALA A 26 2.62 28.83 -4.57
C ALA A 26 1.32 29.05 -5.35
N ALA A 27 0.59 27.98 -5.64
CA ALA A 27 -0.67 28.11 -6.33
C ALA A 27 -1.61 28.91 -5.43
N GLU A 28 -2.36 29.83 -6.00
CA GLU A 28 -3.40 30.53 -5.24
C GLU A 28 -4.36 29.48 -4.67
N PRO A 29 -4.79 29.61 -3.40
CA PRO A 29 -5.75 28.69 -2.80
C PRO A 29 -7.02 28.58 -3.66
N LEU A 30 -7.61 27.41 -3.70
CA LEU A 30 -8.85 27.20 -4.44
C LEU A 30 -9.97 28.08 -3.89
N SER A 31 -10.72 28.70 -4.78
CA SER A 31 -11.97 29.38 -4.41
C SER A 31 -13.07 28.36 -4.05
N ALA A 32 -14.05 28.78 -3.25
CA ALA A 32 -15.22 27.94 -2.92
C ALA A 32 -15.92 27.40 -4.18
N LYS A 33 -15.99 28.19 -5.26
CA LYS A 33 -16.57 27.74 -6.54
C LYS A 33 -15.75 26.61 -7.16
N GLN A 34 -14.44 26.69 -7.18
CA GLN A 34 -13.56 25.66 -7.73
C GLN A 34 -13.65 24.37 -6.91
N ARG A 35 -13.72 24.48 -5.57
CA ARG A 35 -13.94 23.33 -4.69
C ARG A 35 -15.29 22.68 -4.93
N GLN A 36 -16.36 23.49 -5.12
CA GLN A 36 -17.67 22.94 -5.46
C GLN A 36 -17.65 22.18 -6.79
N GLU A 37 -17.03 22.73 -7.83
CA GLU A 37 -16.89 22.08 -9.13
C GLU A 37 -16.10 20.75 -9.03
N ASP A 38 -15.07 20.70 -8.21
CA ASP A 38 -14.28 19.47 -7.97
C ASP A 38 -15.07 18.42 -7.18
N LEU A 39 -15.82 18.86 -6.17
CA LEU A 39 -16.71 18.00 -5.36
C LEU A 39 -17.83 17.40 -6.21
N ASP A 40 -18.48 18.22 -7.03
CA ASP A 40 -19.54 17.78 -7.94
C ASP A 40 -19.00 16.81 -8.98
N PHE A 41 -17.85 17.09 -9.56
CA PHE A 41 -17.21 16.18 -10.50
C PHE A 41 -16.87 14.81 -9.85
N LEU A 42 -16.32 14.83 -8.63
CA LEU A 42 -16.02 13.58 -7.89
C LEU A 42 -17.31 12.79 -7.64
N TYR A 43 -18.36 13.43 -7.14
CA TYR A 43 -19.59 12.72 -6.82
C TYR A 43 -20.32 12.27 -8.08
N GLU A 44 -20.69 13.21 -8.97
CA GLU A 44 -21.58 12.94 -10.11
C GLU A 44 -20.90 12.13 -11.20
N THR A 45 -19.66 12.55 -11.59
CA THR A 45 -18.95 11.91 -12.72
C THR A 45 -18.21 10.66 -12.26
N VAL A 46 -17.40 10.77 -11.20
CA VAL A 46 -16.53 9.65 -10.82
C VAL A 46 -17.32 8.55 -10.11
N LEU A 47 -18.09 8.89 -9.08
CA LEU A 47 -18.75 7.88 -8.26
C LEU A 47 -20.08 7.40 -8.90
N VAL A 48 -20.99 8.31 -9.29
CA VAL A 48 -22.32 7.93 -9.79
C VAL A 48 -22.25 7.40 -11.21
N GLU A 49 -21.51 8.06 -12.11
CA GLU A 49 -21.54 7.72 -13.54
C GLU A 49 -20.55 6.62 -13.93
N HIS A 50 -19.33 6.59 -13.31
CA HIS A 50 -18.25 5.74 -13.77
C HIS A 50 -17.92 4.55 -12.86
N HIS A 51 -18.20 4.62 -11.53
CA HIS A 51 -18.01 3.46 -10.67
C HIS A 51 -19.08 2.39 -10.93
N PRO A 52 -18.77 1.09 -10.97
CA PRO A 52 -19.72 0.04 -11.27
C PRO A 52 -20.92 -0.02 -10.29
N ASP A 53 -20.67 0.23 -9.01
CA ASP A 53 -21.65 0.30 -7.94
C ASP A 53 -21.04 1.00 -6.72
N ALA A 54 -21.00 2.32 -6.72
CA ALA A 54 -20.40 3.11 -5.63
C ALA A 54 -21.17 2.99 -4.31
N PHE A 55 -22.41 2.54 -4.36
CA PHE A 55 -23.32 2.46 -3.20
C PHE A 55 -23.52 1.04 -2.70
N ALA A 56 -22.73 0.08 -3.15
CA ALA A 56 -22.82 -1.32 -2.75
C ALA A 56 -22.66 -1.54 -1.23
N ASN A 57 -21.76 -0.77 -0.60
CA ASN A 57 -21.43 -0.91 0.81
C ASN A 57 -22.09 0.15 1.70
N THR A 58 -22.38 1.33 1.18
CA THR A 58 -22.93 2.47 1.92
C THR A 58 -24.07 3.09 1.13
N PRO A 59 -25.26 3.32 1.73
CA PRO A 59 -26.40 3.92 1.03
C PRO A 59 -26.07 5.30 0.46
N GLU A 60 -26.59 5.60 -0.74
CA GLU A 60 -26.38 6.90 -1.40
C GLU A 60 -26.74 8.10 -0.52
N ALA A 61 -27.75 7.94 0.36
CA ALA A 61 -28.18 8.99 1.28
C ALA A 61 -27.04 9.49 2.18
N GLU A 62 -26.13 8.61 2.61
CA GLU A 62 -24.97 8.98 3.44
C GLU A 62 -23.93 9.79 2.63
N PHE A 63 -23.74 9.47 1.35
CA PHE A 63 -22.91 10.28 0.46
C PHE A 63 -23.48 11.68 0.26
N LEU A 64 -24.78 11.79 0.07
CA LEU A 64 -25.47 13.08 -0.09
C LEU A 64 -25.42 13.91 1.20
N GLU A 65 -25.57 13.28 2.36
CA GLU A 65 -25.42 13.95 3.65
C GLU A 65 -24.00 14.49 3.85
N LEU A 66 -22.98 13.66 3.60
CA LEU A 66 -21.58 14.09 3.68
C LEU A 66 -21.26 15.17 2.65
N LYS A 67 -21.74 15.04 1.41
CA LYS A 67 -21.56 16.07 0.37
C LYS A 67 -22.13 17.40 0.83
N ALA A 68 -23.35 17.42 1.38
CA ALA A 68 -23.98 18.64 1.91
C ALA A 68 -23.20 19.25 3.11
N GLU A 69 -22.65 18.40 3.99
CA GLU A 69 -21.76 18.86 5.07
C GLU A 69 -20.51 19.55 4.51
N ILE A 70 -19.87 18.98 3.50
CA ILE A 70 -18.68 19.54 2.85
C ILE A 70 -19.05 20.88 2.18
N GLU A 71 -20.13 20.94 1.41
CA GLU A 71 -20.64 22.15 0.75
C GLU A 71 -20.82 23.32 1.73
N GLY A 72 -21.28 23.03 2.94
CA GLY A 72 -21.50 24.04 3.98
C GLY A 72 -20.22 24.74 4.46
N ARG A 73 -19.03 24.18 4.18
CA ARG A 73 -17.75 24.72 4.68
C ARG A 73 -16.73 25.07 3.60
N LEU A 74 -17.01 24.84 2.31
CA LEU A 74 -16.09 25.12 1.17
C LEU A 74 -15.46 26.53 1.17
N ALA A 75 -16.15 27.52 1.72
CA ALA A 75 -15.66 28.90 1.77
C ALA A 75 -14.66 29.17 2.89
N ALA A 76 -14.64 28.33 3.92
CA ALA A 76 -13.87 28.54 5.15
C ALA A 76 -12.69 27.57 5.31
N GLU A 77 -12.74 26.41 4.64
CA GLU A 77 -11.73 25.37 4.77
C GLU A 77 -10.45 25.69 3.99
N THR A 78 -9.35 25.09 4.40
CA THR A 78 -8.08 25.08 3.68
C THR A 78 -8.11 24.05 2.54
N ASP A 79 -7.13 24.12 1.62
CA ASP A 79 -6.99 23.10 0.56
C ASP A 79 -6.64 21.72 1.14
N THR A 80 -5.97 21.68 2.28
CA THR A 80 -5.68 20.43 3.01
C THR A 80 -6.96 19.80 3.55
N GLU A 81 -7.81 20.58 4.22
CA GLU A 81 -9.10 20.10 4.75
C GLU A 81 -10.00 19.64 3.61
N PHE A 82 -10.09 20.42 2.52
CA PHE A 82 -10.85 20.04 1.34
C PHE A 82 -10.37 18.70 0.73
N LEU A 83 -9.06 18.49 0.62
CA LEU A 83 -8.53 17.21 0.14
C LEU A 83 -8.94 16.04 1.06
N LEU A 84 -8.87 16.23 2.38
CA LEU A 84 -9.29 15.20 3.34
C LEU A 84 -10.80 14.95 3.28
N ASP A 85 -11.61 15.97 2.98
CA ASP A 85 -13.04 15.82 2.72
C ASP A 85 -13.35 15.00 1.47
N LEU A 86 -12.61 15.22 0.38
CA LEU A 86 -12.73 14.39 -0.82
C LEU A 86 -12.34 12.92 -0.54
N MET A 87 -11.33 12.70 0.32
CA MET A 87 -10.97 11.36 0.78
C MET A 87 -12.08 10.73 1.62
N ARG A 88 -12.74 11.48 2.52
CA ARG A 88 -13.92 10.98 3.26
C ARG A 88 -15.01 10.51 2.32
N LEU A 89 -15.30 11.28 1.28
CA LEU A 89 -16.35 10.94 0.32
C LEU A 89 -16.01 9.64 -0.43
N THR A 90 -14.76 9.46 -0.85
CA THR A 90 -14.34 8.21 -1.49
C THR A 90 -14.24 7.04 -0.52
N ALA A 91 -13.96 7.28 0.77
CA ALA A 91 -13.91 6.23 1.77
C ALA A 91 -15.26 5.54 1.99
N LEU A 92 -16.38 6.26 1.81
CA LEU A 92 -17.73 5.69 1.92
C LEU A 92 -18.00 4.57 0.90
N VAL A 93 -17.28 4.55 -0.24
CA VAL A 93 -17.41 3.48 -1.24
C VAL A 93 -17.02 2.12 -0.65
N GLY A 94 -16.07 2.09 0.30
CA GLY A 94 -15.58 0.85 0.89
C GLY A 94 -14.84 -0.05 -0.09
N ASP A 95 -14.27 0.52 -1.15
CA ASP A 95 -13.50 -0.15 -2.20
C ASP A 95 -12.04 0.29 -2.15
N SER A 96 -11.15 -0.65 -1.87
CA SER A 96 -9.71 -0.39 -1.75
C SER A 96 -9.03 0.15 -3.03
N HIS A 97 -9.69 0.08 -4.17
CA HIS A 97 -9.19 0.57 -5.45
C HIS A 97 -9.75 1.94 -5.85
N THR A 98 -10.74 2.46 -5.11
CA THR A 98 -11.33 3.79 -5.36
C THR A 98 -10.83 4.78 -4.32
N SER A 99 -10.07 5.78 -4.73
CA SER A 99 -9.45 6.73 -3.80
C SER A 99 -9.05 8.03 -4.47
N VAL A 100 -8.96 9.08 -3.65
CA VAL A 100 -8.28 10.33 -3.95
C VAL A 100 -6.87 10.27 -3.37
N SER A 101 -5.88 10.73 -4.13
CA SER A 101 -4.47 10.73 -3.72
C SER A 101 -4.18 11.84 -2.71
N LEU A 102 -3.44 11.54 -1.64
CA LEU A 102 -2.91 12.53 -0.69
C LEU A 102 -1.96 13.57 -1.32
N GLY A 103 -1.44 13.32 -2.53
CA GLY A 103 -0.48 14.20 -3.17
C GLY A 103 -1.13 15.22 -4.10
N GLY A 104 -0.49 16.40 -4.24
CA GLY A 104 -0.72 17.33 -5.35
C GLY A 104 -1.45 18.64 -5.02
N LEU A 105 -2.23 18.72 -3.94
CA LEU A 105 -2.96 19.94 -3.56
C LEU A 105 -2.40 20.59 -2.28
N ALA A 106 -1.92 19.80 -1.33
CA ALA A 106 -1.59 20.27 0.00
C ALA A 106 -0.13 19.99 0.37
N ASP A 107 0.47 20.94 1.10
CA ASP A 107 1.76 20.77 1.77
C ASP A 107 1.51 20.14 3.16
N PHE A 108 1.38 18.81 3.19
CA PHE A 108 1.21 18.09 4.44
C PHE A 108 2.41 18.26 5.37
N ARG A 109 2.12 18.30 6.67
CA ARG A 109 3.10 18.19 7.73
C ARG A 109 3.20 16.74 8.20
N GLY A 110 4.34 16.37 8.73
CA GLY A 110 4.56 15.02 9.22
C GLY A 110 5.20 14.98 10.60
N TYR A 111 5.06 13.84 11.26
CA TYR A 111 5.81 13.52 12.48
C TYR A 111 7.00 12.61 12.12
N PRO A 112 8.20 12.81 12.71
CA PRO A 112 9.42 12.09 12.34
C PRO A 112 9.47 10.68 12.95
N PHE A 113 8.50 9.83 12.63
CA PHE A 113 8.46 8.43 13.04
C PHE A 113 7.83 7.54 11.97
N SER A 114 7.95 6.23 12.13
CA SER A 114 7.20 5.23 11.36
C SER A 114 6.90 4.02 12.22
N LEU A 115 5.87 3.28 11.84
CA LEU A 115 5.42 2.07 12.51
C LEU A 115 5.57 0.86 11.60
N VAL A 116 5.70 -0.32 12.21
CA VAL A 116 5.59 -1.61 11.56
C VAL A 116 4.74 -2.53 12.43
N ARG A 117 3.88 -3.32 11.80
CA ARG A 117 3.08 -4.34 12.48
C ARG A 117 3.82 -5.69 12.49
N ARG A 118 3.71 -6.43 13.60
CA ARG A 118 4.14 -7.83 13.69
C ARG A 118 3.14 -8.58 14.58
N GLY A 119 2.48 -9.57 13.99
CA GLY A 119 1.32 -10.18 14.63
C GLY A 119 0.25 -9.13 14.89
N GLU A 120 -0.26 -9.02 16.11
CA GLU A 120 -1.29 -8.04 16.49
C GLU A 120 -0.72 -6.75 17.09
N SER A 121 0.61 -6.60 17.16
CA SER A 121 1.25 -5.46 17.82
C SER A 121 1.96 -4.54 16.83
N TRP A 122 1.99 -3.25 17.17
CA TRP A 122 2.68 -2.19 16.42
C TRP A 122 4.00 -1.81 17.10
N TYR A 123 5.03 -1.60 16.31
CA TYR A 123 6.38 -1.30 16.79
C TYR A 123 6.93 -0.06 16.12
N LEU A 124 7.70 0.73 16.89
CA LEU A 124 8.42 1.88 16.35
C LEU A 124 9.51 1.39 15.39
N SER A 125 9.38 1.71 14.09
CA SER A 125 10.28 1.24 13.03
C SER A 125 11.25 2.29 12.52
N ALA A 126 10.93 3.57 12.75
CA ALA A 126 11.81 4.70 12.45
C ALA A 126 11.62 5.82 13.47
N ALA A 127 12.69 6.53 13.81
CA ALA A 127 12.69 7.64 14.75
C ALA A 127 13.88 8.58 14.49
N ALA A 128 13.88 9.76 15.13
CA ALA A 128 15.02 10.65 15.18
C ALA A 128 16.23 9.98 15.87
N PRO A 129 17.48 10.41 15.59
CA PRO A 129 18.69 9.78 16.15
C PRO A 129 18.74 9.72 17.67
N GLU A 130 18.20 10.71 18.37
CA GLU A 130 18.10 10.75 19.83
C GLU A 130 17.21 9.67 20.40
N ASP A 131 16.21 9.22 19.64
CA ASP A 131 15.24 8.19 20.03
C ASP A 131 15.56 6.79 19.48
N LYS A 132 16.73 6.61 18.85
CA LYS A 132 17.14 5.35 18.21
C LYS A 132 17.07 4.11 19.12
N ASP A 133 17.22 4.30 20.42
CA ASP A 133 17.19 3.21 21.41
C ASP A 133 15.75 2.75 21.71
N LEU A 134 14.75 3.46 21.22
CA LEU A 134 13.33 3.12 21.31
C LEU A 134 12.83 2.29 20.11
N LEU A 135 13.64 2.17 19.06
CA LEU A 135 13.29 1.33 17.91
C LEU A 135 13.05 -0.12 18.36
N CYS A 136 12.09 -0.76 17.71
CA CYS A 136 11.59 -2.11 18.03
C CYS A 136 10.81 -2.19 19.34
N GLN A 137 10.52 -1.09 20.04
CA GLN A 137 9.60 -1.13 21.16
C GLN A 137 8.15 -1.09 20.68
N GLU A 138 7.28 -1.82 21.37
CA GLU A 138 5.85 -1.88 21.09
C GLU A 138 5.19 -0.54 21.42
N VAL A 139 4.42 -0.02 20.44
CA VAL A 139 3.61 1.20 20.60
C VAL A 139 2.21 0.79 21.01
N THR A 140 1.73 1.32 22.12
CA THR A 140 0.41 0.99 22.69
C THR A 140 -0.61 2.10 22.48
N LEU A 141 -0.18 3.38 22.52
CA LEU A 141 -1.08 4.51 22.32
C LEU A 141 -0.48 5.52 21.33
N LEU A 142 -1.35 6.11 20.53
CA LEU A 142 -1.11 7.29 19.69
C LEU A 142 -2.11 8.38 20.09
N ALA A 143 -1.64 9.59 20.33
CA ALA A 143 -2.48 10.68 20.81
C ALA A 143 -3.32 10.31 22.06
N GLY A 144 -2.78 9.45 22.93
CA GLY A 144 -3.47 8.96 24.12
C GLY A 144 -4.53 7.88 23.89
N LYS A 145 -4.77 7.45 22.64
CA LYS A 145 -5.73 6.41 22.27
C LYS A 145 -5.02 5.11 21.88
N PRO A 146 -5.61 3.92 22.12
CA PRO A 146 -5.13 2.66 21.54
C PRO A 146 -4.90 2.78 20.04
N VAL A 147 -3.86 2.13 19.53
CA VAL A 147 -3.50 2.24 18.09
C VAL A 147 -4.66 1.80 17.19
N GLU A 148 -5.40 0.75 17.56
CA GLU A 148 -6.54 0.27 16.77
C GLU A 148 -7.70 1.29 16.71
N GLU A 149 -7.96 2.07 17.78
CA GLU A 149 -8.94 3.17 17.74
C GLU A 149 -8.51 4.29 16.77
N VAL A 150 -7.21 4.55 16.68
CA VAL A 150 -6.67 5.50 15.69
C VAL A 150 -6.84 4.95 14.27
N ILE A 151 -6.62 3.65 14.07
CA ILE A 151 -6.83 2.98 12.76
C ILE A 151 -8.30 3.06 12.34
N GLU A 152 -9.23 2.82 13.26
CA GLU A 152 -10.67 2.97 12.99
C GLU A 152 -11.02 4.40 12.54
N ALA A 153 -10.45 5.42 13.19
CA ALA A 153 -10.62 6.81 12.77
C ALA A 153 -10.06 7.06 11.36
N TYR A 154 -8.90 6.47 11.02
CA TYR A 154 -8.33 6.53 9.67
C TYR A 154 -9.22 5.87 8.62
N GLY A 155 -10.02 4.87 8.99
CA GLY A 155 -11.01 4.23 8.12
C GLY A 155 -12.04 5.19 7.52
N THR A 156 -12.24 6.36 8.14
CA THR A 156 -13.12 7.41 7.60
C THR A 156 -12.49 8.18 6.42
N LEU A 157 -11.18 8.03 6.19
CA LEU A 157 -10.43 8.71 5.12
C LEU A 157 -9.91 7.74 4.04
N PHE A 158 -9.74 6.47 4.39
CA PHE A 158 -9.13 5.48 3.50
C PHE A 158 -10.14 4.39 3.17
N ALA A 159 -10.63 4.41 1.93
CA ALA A 159 -11.48 3.34 1.41
C ALA A 159 -10.79 1.97 1.57
N SER A 160 -11.52 1.00 2.08
CA SER A 160 -10.96 -0.31 2.37
C SER A 160 -12.05 -1.37 2.36
N ASP A 161 -11.82 -2.45 1.63
CA ASP A 161 -12.70 -3.62 1.57
C ASP A 161 -12.31 -4.72 2.59
N ASN A 162 -11.19 -4.52 3.30
CA ASN A 162 -10.78 -5.44 4.38
C ASN A 162 -9.86 -4.76 5.43
N PRO A 163 -9.78 -5.32 6.66
CA PRO A 163 -8.98 -4.72 7.73
C PRO A 163 -7.46 -4.71 7.47
N VAL A 164 -6.94 -5.64 6.65
CA VAL A 164 -5.50 -5.69 6.32
C VAL A 164 -5.11 -4.49 5.47
N HIS A 165 -5.95 -4.17 4.46
CA HIS A 165 -5.76 -2.99 3.63
C HIS A 165 -5.83 -1.68 4.44
N LEU A 166 -6.79 -1.57 5.36
CA LEU A 166 -6.90 -0.39 6.23
C LEU A 166 -5.64 -0.22 7.10
N ARG A 167 -5.16 -1.29 7.74
CA ARG A 167 -3.92 -1.24 8.53
C ARG A 167 -2.69 -0.90 7.70
N ARG A 168 -2.63 -1.38 6.46
CA ARG A 168 -1.57 -0.99 5.52
C ARG A 168 -1.65 0.50 5.16
N SER A 169 -2.83 1.02 4.87
CA SER A 169 -3.07 2.45 4.57
C SER A 169 -2.69 3.32 5.78
N PHE A 170 -3.13 2.94 6.98
CA PHE A 170 -2.71 3.57 8.21
C PHE A 170 -1.18 3.56 8.37
N ARG A 171 -0.51 2.42 8.20
CA ARG A 171 0.95 2.32 8.31
C ARG A 171 1.68 3.26 7.35
N GLN A 172 1.14 3.48 6.16
CA GLN A 172 1.71 4.39 5.16
C GLN A 172 1.50 5.86 5.49
N ALA A 173 0.43 6.21 6.19
CA ALA A 173 0.03 7.58 6.51
C ALA A 173 0.07 7.92 8.01
N CYS A 174 0.48 6.99 8.88
CA CYS A 174 0.46 7.16 10.33
C CYS A 174 1.32 8.32 10.87
N ASN A 175 2.17 8.87 10.04
CA ASN A 175 3.02 10.01 10.37
C ASN A 175 2.56 11.34 9.76
N VAL A 176 1.40 11.40 9.10
CA VAL A 176 0.85 12.63 8.52
C VAL A 176 0.12 13.41 9.61
N ALA A 177 0.67 14.57 10.01
CA ALA A 177 0.16 15.35 11.14
C ALA A 177 -1.24 15.93 10.89
N ASP A 178 -1.48 16.41 9.66
CA ASP A 178 -2.74 17.02 9.27
C ASP A 178 -3.93 16.05 9.33
N ILE A 179 -3.69 14.74 9.17
CA ILE A 179 -4.72 13.71 9.36
C ILE A 179 -5.14 13.63 10.83
N TYR A 180 -4.18 13.64 11.77
CA TYR A 180 -4.51 13.62 13.21
C TYR A 180 -5.30 14.86 13.64
N GLU A 181 -4.93 16.02 13.10
CA GLU A 181 -5.62 17.28 13.39
C GLU A 181 -7.05 17.27 12.79
N TYR A 182 -7.19 16.87 11.54
CA TYR A 182 -8.48 16.77 10.86
C TYR A 182 -9.44 15.80 11.55
N LEU A 183 -8.93 14.65 12.03
CA LEU A 183 -9.70 13.66 12.78
C LEU A 183 -9.94 14.08 14.26
N GLY A 184 -9.46 15.25 14.69
CA GLY A 184 -9.61 15.71 16.07
C GLY A 184 -8.84 14.86 17.09
N LEU A 185 -7.86 14.09 16.66
CA LEU A 185 -7.03 13.26 17.52
C LEU A 185 -5.93 14.09 18.24
N VAL A 186 -5.48 15.16 17.57
CA VAL A 186 -4.49 16.11 18.08
C VAL A 186 -4.97 17.53 17.77
N GLU A 187 -4.78 18.48 18.67
CA GLU A 187 -5.06 19.90 18.42
C GLU A 187 -4.07 20.45 17.37
N ALA A 188 -4.54 21.38 16.54
CA ALA A 188 -3.75 21.98 15.45
C ALA A 188 -2.38 22.50 15.92
N GLY A 189 -1.31 22.04 15.27
CA GLY A 189 0.08 22.41 15.55
C GLY A 189 0.66 21.84 16.85
N LYS A 190 -0.06 20.96 17.55
CA LYS A 190 0.44 20.33 18.77
C LYS A 190 1.25 19.07 18.48
N PRO A 191 2.20 18.72 19.37
CA PRO A 191 2.94 17.48 19.26
C PRO A 191 2.05 16.24 19.40
N LEU A 192 2.35 15.21 18.58
CA LEU A 192 1.80 13.87 18.76
C LEU A 192 2.51 13.17 19.92
N THR A 193 1.76 12.58 20.83
CA THR A 193 2.29 11.69 21.87
C THR A 193 2.22 10.23 21.37
N VAL A 194 3.39 9.57 21.29
CA VAL A 194 3.52 8.14 21.00
C VAL A 194 3.91 7.43 22.28
N THR A 195 3.04 6.60 22.84
CA THR A 195 3.28 5.87 24.10
C THR A 195 3.72 4.44 23.80
N LEU A 196 4.85 4.07 24.39
CA LEU A 196 5.44 2.74 24.27
C LEU A 196 4.96 1.82 25.41
N LYS A 197 5.04 0.53 25.20
CA LYS A 197 4.81 -0.48 26.24
C LYS A 197 5.77 -0.24 27.41
N GLY A 198 5.22 -0.16 28.62
CA GLY A 198 5.99 0.21 29.80
C GLY A 198 5.87 1.70 30.19
N GLY A 199 5.12 2.51 29.40
CA GLY A 199 4.71 3.87 29.78
C GLY A 199 5.67 4.98 29.34
N LYS A 200 6.81 4.67 28.70
CA LYS A 200 7.65 5.71 28.10
C LYS A 200 6.92 6.32 26.91
N ALA A 201 7.01 7.63 26.73
CA ALA A 201 6.37 8.35 25.64
C ALA A 201 7.35 9.24 24.87
N LEU A 202 7.14 9.37 23.56
CA LEU A 202 7.75 10.38 22.71
C LEU A 202 6.75 11.50 22.48
N SER A 203 7.26 12.74 22.40
CA SER A 203 6.48 13.92 22.01
C SER A 203 7.06 14.47 20.72
N LEU A 204 6.34 14.30 19.61
CA LEU A 204 6.82 14.59 18.27
C LEU A 204 6.13 15.84 17.74
N ALA A 205 6.89 16.91 17.47
CA ALA A 205 6.38 18.10 16.83
C ALA A 205 6.11 17.85 15.32
N PRO A 206 5.03 18.41 14.75
CA PRO A 206 4.80 18.34 13.32
C PRO A 206 5.80 19.22 12.58
N VAL A 207 6.34 18.73 11.47
CA VAL A 207 7.28 19.46 10.61
C VAL A 207 6.80 19.44 9.16
N GLY A 208 7.08 20.49 8.40
CA GLY A 208 6.78 20.54 6.96
C GLY A 208 7.56 19.50 6.17
N MET A 209 7.04 19.07 5.01
CA MET A 209 7.67 18.01 4.20
C MET A 209 9.08 18.39 3.73
N GLU A 210 9.35 19.66 3.43
CA GLU A 210 10.70 20.12 3.06
C GLU A 210 11.70 19.92 4.21
N GLU A 211 11.29 20.21 5.43
CA GLU A 211 12.09 19.98 6.63
C GLU A 211 12.22 18.50 6.95
N MET A 212 11.11 17.74 6.85
CA MET A 212 11.10 16.28 7.03
C MET A 212 12.14 15.57 6.15
N ASN A 213 12.27 15.99 4.90
CA ASN A 213 13.24 15.42 3.96
C ASN A 213 14.70 15.70 4.32
N LYS A 214 14.95 16.70 5.18
CA LYS A 214 16.29 17.07 5.68
C LYS A 214 16.63 16.38 7.01
N LEU A 215 15.62 15.84 7.72
CA LEU A 215 15.84 15.17 8.99
C LEU A 215 16.62 13.87 8.79
N GLU A 216 17.55 13.63 9.69
CA GLU A 216 18.16 12.32 9.85
C GLU A 216 17.17 11.41 10.57
N ILE A 217 16.83 10.28 9.94
CA ILE A 217 15.90 9.28 10.50
C ILE A 217 16.62 7.94 10.55
N VAL A 218 16.71 7.37 11.74
CA VAL A 218 17.24 6.02 11.96
C VAL A 218 16.11 5.01 11.83
N ARG A 219 16.35 3.95 11.05
CA ARG A 219 15.36 2.88 10.78
C ARG A 219 15.81 1.56 11.37
N ILE A 220 14.84 0.68 11.59
CA ILE A 220 15.14 -0.71 12.01
C ILE A 220 16.06 -1.39 10.99
N SER A 221 15.83 -1.17 9.70
CA SER A 221 16.68 -1.71 8.62
C SER A 221 18.16 -1.36 8.77
N ASP A 222 18.47 -0.19 9.31
CA ASP A 222 19.86 0.27 9.49
C ASP A 222 20.58 -0.50 10.60
N LYS A 223 19.82 -1.15 11.50
CA LYS A 223 20.33 -1.94 12.62
C LYS A 223 20.46 -3.44 12.31
N ILE A 224 19.73 -3.94 11.32
CA ILE A 224 19.77 -5.36 10.96
C ILE A 224 20.99 -5.62 10.09
N LYS A 225 22.00 -6.28 10.68
CA LYS A 225 23.15 -6.78 9.92
C LYS A 225 22.83 -8.15 9.34
N GLY A 226 23.12 -8.36 8.06
CA GLY A 226 22.96 -9.66 7.41
C GLY A 226 21.49 -9.98 7.09
N GLN A 227 20.73 -8.97 6.61
CA GLN A 227 19.47 -9.28 5.95
C GLN A 227 19.73 -10.35 4.89
N PRO A 228 18.86 -11.37 4.78
CA PRO A 228 18.95 -12.28 3.66
C PRO A 228 19.00 -11.47 2.38
N GLU A 229 19.97 -11.74 1.50
CA GLU A 229 20.05 -11.11 0.17
C GLU A 229 18.81 -11.40 -0.71
N THR A 230 17.71 -11.81 -0.10
CA THR A 230 16.42 -12.07 -0.72
C THR A 230 15.61 -10.80 -0.99
N ALA A 231 16.08 -9.62 -0.56
CA ALA A 231 15.36 -8.36 -0.76
C ALA A 231 16.05 -7.49 -1.82
N ALA A 232 15.73 -7.69 -3.10
CA ALA A 232 16.02 -6.72 -4.15
C ALA A 232 14.83 -5.76 -4.27
N ALA A 233 14.85 -4.68 -3.47
CA ALA A 233 13.74 -3.72 -3.41
C ALA A 233 13.50 -2.99 -4.73
N ASP A 234 14.53 -2.87 -5.58
CA ASP A 234 14.50 -2.06 -6.81
C ASP A 234 14.22 -2.89 -8.08
N ALA A 235 14.21 -4.23 -7.98
CA ALA A 235 13.91 -5.09 -9.11
C ALA A 235 12.41 -5.38 -9.21
N TYR A 236 11.85 -5.40 -10.43
CA TYR A 236 10.48 -5.85 -10.66
C TYR A 236 10.34 -7.33 -10.31
N TYR A 237 11.33 -8.11 -10.69
CA TYR A 237 11.46 -9.52 -10.33
C TYR A 237 12.92 -9.97 -10.42
N PHE A 238 13.28 -10.96 -9.63
CA PHE A 238 14.57 -11.66 -9.72
C PHE A 238 14.45 -13.06 -9.15
N ALA A 239 15.43 -13.91 -9.45
CA ALA A 239 15.47 -15.27 -8.97
C ALA A 239 16.89 -15.72 -8.64
N LYS A 240 17.00 -16.65 -7.68
CA LYS A 240 18.29 -17.27 -7.32
C LYS A 240 18.09 -18.57 -6.53
N PRO A 241 19.09 -19.45 -6.49
CA PRO A 241 19.16 -20.50 -5.48
C PRO A 241 19.13 -19.88 -4.06
N LEU A 242 18.29 -20.44 -3.18
CA LEU A 242 18.21 -20.06 -1.77
C LEU A 242 19.00 -21.04 -0.89
N THR A 243 18.80 -22.34 -1.17
CA THR A 243 19.55 -23.45 -0.58
C THR A 243 19.86 -24.48 -1.68
N GLU A 244 20.50 -25.60 -1.35
CA GLU A 244 20.76 -26.67 -2.30
C GLU A 244 19.44 -27.29 -2.86
N ASP A 245 18.34 -27.24 -2.08
CA ASP A 245 17.05 -27.86 -2.40
C ASP A 245 15.91 -26.85 -2.62
N ALA A 246 16.16 -25.53 -2.50
CA ALA A 246 15.15 -24.49 -2.63
C ALA A 246 15.58 -23.36 -3.59
N TYR A 247 14.70 -23.00 -4.50
CA TYR A 247 14.86 -21.88 -5.43
C TYR A 247 13.92 -20.74 -5.04
N TYR A 248 14.41 -19.51 -5.05
CA TYR A 248 13.65 -18.31 -4.66
C TYR A 248 13.44 -17.39 -5.83
N ILE A 249 12.20 -16.97 -6.01
CA ILE A 249 11.76 -16.00 -7.00
C ILE A 249 11.07 -14.88 -6.24
N GLN A 250 11.49 -13.64 -6.41
CA GLN A 250 10.80 -12.45 -5.93
C GLN A 250 10.10 -11.77 -7.10
N TYR A 251 8.80 -11.47 -6.95
CA TYR A 251 7.97 -10.79 -7.93
C TYR A 251 7.30 -9.60 -7.27
N ASN A 252 7.88 -8.41 -7.42
CA ASN A 252 7.53 -7.20 -6.68
C ASN A 252 6.44 -6.35 -7.33
N THR A 253 6.17 -6.55 -8.63
CA THR A 253 5.13 -5.81 -9.35
C THR A 253 4.68 -6.59 -10.57
N CYS A 254 3.40 -6.52 -10.87
CA CYS A 254 2.80 -7.13 -12.07
C CYS A 254 2.99 -6.21 -13.30
N ARG A 255 4.25 -5.90 -13.63
CA ARG A 255 4.65 -5.06 -14.77
C ARG A 255 5.84 -5.68 -15.48
N GLU A 256 5.94 -5.44 -16.78
CA GLU A 256 7.13 -5.80 -17.56
C GLU A 256 8.31 -4.89 -17.22
N ALA A 257 9.47 -5.47 -16.96
CA ALA A 257 10.73 -4.72 -16.88
C ALA A 257 11.27 -4.45 -18.28
N GLU A 258 11.68 -3.23 -18.57
CA GLU A 258 12.15 -2.82 -19.90
C GLU A 258 13.40 -3.57 -20.35
N ASP A 259 14.31 -3.86 -19.40
CA ASP A 259 15.59 -4.51 -19.62
C ASP A 259 15.54 -6.04 -19.51
N LEU A 260 14.45 -6.60 -18.96
CA LEU A 260 14.26 -8.04 -18.79
C LEU A 260 12.75 -8.38 -18.86
N PRO A 261 12.16 -8.55 -20.06
CA PRO A 261 10.78 -9.01 -20.20
C PRO A 261 10.52 -10.32 -19.45
N MET A 262 9.28 -10.52 -19.00
CA MET A 262 8.92 -11.70 -18.20
C MET A 262 9.18 -13.03 -18.95
N GLU A 263 9.02 -13.05 -20.26
CA GLU A 263 9.33 -14.23 -21.07
C GLU A 263 10.81 -14.60 -20.98
N ASP A 264 11.71 -13.61 -21.09
CA ASP A 264 13.16 -13.83 -20.96
C ASP A 264 13.54 -14.22 -19.53
N PHE A 265 12.91 -13.58 -18.52
CA PHE A 265 13.10 -13.96 -17.13
C PHE A 265 12.64 -15.40 -16.85
N ALA A 266 11.47 -15.80 -17.35
CA ALA A 266 10.97 -17.17 -17.23
C ALA A 266 11.91 -18.19 -17.88
N ALA A 267 12.51 -17.86 -19.03
CA ALA A 267 13.50 -18.71 -19.67
C ALA A 267 14.79 -18.88 -18.81
N LEU A 268 15.23 -17.82 -18.13
CA LEU A 268 16.34 -17.91 -17.18
C LEU A 268 15.99 -18.81 -16.00
N VAL A 269 14.81 -18.65 -15.41
CA VAL A 269 14.31 -19.49 -14.31
C VAL A 269 14.22 -20.95 -14.76
N ALA A 270 13.68 -21.23 -15.96
CA ALA A 270 13.60 -22.59 -16.50
C ALA A 270 14.97 -23.25 -16.65
N LYS A 271 15.97 -22.49 -17.08
CA LYS A 271 17.36 -22.96 -17.19
C LYS A 271 17.93 -23.32 -15.81
N ASP A 272 17.72 -22.46 -14.82
CA ASP A 272 18.25 -22.66 -13.46
C ASP A 272 17.57 -23.86 -12.79
N LEU A 273 16.23 -23.99 -12.92
CA LEU A 273 15.48 -25.12 -12.36
C LEU A 273 15.91 -26.46 -12.99
N LYS A 274 16.25 -26.46 -14.28
CA LYS A 274 16.77 -27.67 -14.97
C LYS A 274 18.22 -28.02 -14.58
N ALA A 275 18.99 -27.04 -14.15
CA ALA A 275 20.40 -27.23 -13.76
C ALA A 275 20.56 -27.64 -12.29
N GLY A 276 19.59 -27.36 -11.44
CA GLY A 276 19.58 -27.71 -10.01
C GLY A 276 18.59 -28.83 -9.68
N ASP A 277 18.70 -29.39 -8.48
CA ASP A 277 17.80 -30.41 -7.94
C ASP A 277 16.91 -29.79 -6.84
N TYR A 278 16.03 -28.88 -7.26
CA TYR A 278 15.20 -28.13 -6.33
C TYR A 278 13.90 -28.88 -6.02
N SER A 279 13.73 -29.28 -4.76
CA SER A 279 12.49 -29.91 -4.28
C SER A 279 11.36 -28.89 -4.05
N ARG A 280 11.68 -27.59 -3.99
CA ARG A 280 10.72 -26.50 -3.77
C ARG A 280 11.12 -25.21 -4.46
N VAL A 281 10.11 -24.46 -4.88
CA VAL A 281 10.23 -23.08 -5.37
C VAL A 281 9.40 -22.18 -4.46
N LEU A 282 10.00 -21.08 -3.99
CA LEU A 282 9.35 -20.03 -3.23
C LEU A 282 9.10 -18.85 -4.18
N LEU A 283 7.84 -18.53 -4.45
CA LEU A 283 7.43 -17.35 -5.24
C LEU A 283 6.93 -16.26 -4.28
N ASP A 284 7.70 -15.20 -4.12
CA ASP A 284 7.45 -14.16 -3.13
C ASP A 284 6.67 -12.98 -3.73
N LEU A 285 5.41 -12.84 -3.33
CA LEU A 285 4.48 -11.77 -3.68
C LEU A 285 4.29 -10.74 -2.56
N ARG A 286 5.03 -10.85 -1.44
CA ARG A 286 4.81 -10.04 -0.23
C ARG A 286 4.97 -8.54 -0.45
N ASN A 287 5.69 -8.10 -1.48
CA ASN A 287 5.87 -6.69 -1.84
C ASN A 287 5.03 -6.27 -3.07
N ASN A 288 4.22 -7.16 -3.63
CA ASN A 288 3.55 -6.93 -4.91
C ASN A 288 2.18 -6.28 -4.73
N GLY A 289 2.07 -5.02 -5.13
CA GLY A 289 0.82 -4.27 -5.11
C GLY A 289 -0.07 -4.43 -6.35
N GLY A 290 0.30 -5.33 -7.28
CA GLY A 290 -0.48 -5.58 -8.49
C GLY A 290 0.07 -4.91 -9.75
N GLY A 291 -0.80 -4.73 -10.73
CA GLY A 291 -0.53 -4.23 -12.08
C GLY A 291 -1.40 -4.96 -13.12
N SER A 292 -0.79 -5.76 -14.00
CA SER A 292 -1.48 -6.65 -14.94
C SER A 292 -1.22 -8.10 -14.54
N ASP A 293 -2.27 -8.85 -14.24
CA ASP A 293 -2.22 -10.26 -13.80
C ASP A 293 -1.57 -11.19 -14.82
N GLY A 294 -1.72 -10.91 -16.12
CA GLY A 294 -1.16 -11.75 -17.20
C GLY A 294 0.36 -11.68 -17.35
N VAL A 295 1.03 -10.70 -16.77
CA VAL A 295 2.50 -10.56 -16.92
C VAL A 295 3.24 -11.80 -16.41
N ILE A 296 2.78 -12.45 -15.36
CA ILE A 296 3.43 -13.61 -14.76
C ILE A 296 3.24 -14.91 -15.54
N TRP A 297 2.33 -15.00 -16.48
CA TRP A 297 1.95 -16.27 -17.11
C TRP A 297 3.10 -17.07 -17.76
N PRO A 298 4.08 -16.44 -18.43
CA PRO A 298 5.24 -17.21 -18.92
C PRO A 298 6.01 -17.91 -17.78
N LEU A 299 6.10 -17.28 -16.63
CA LEU A 299 6.72 -17.88 -15.43
C LEU A 299 5.85 -19.03 -14.88
N PHE A 300 4.54 -18.87 -14.85
CA PHE A 300 3.62 -19.94 -14.39
C PHE A 300 3.71 -21.21 -15.28
N GLU A 301 3.93 -21.07 -16.57
CA GLU A 301 4.17 -22.23 -17.44
C GLU A 301 5.42 -23.00 -17.02
N VAL A 302 6.52 -22.29 -16.74
CA VAL A 302 7.77 -22.91 -16.25
C VAL A 302 7.57 -23.57 -14.89
N LEU A 303 6.82 -22.93 -13.98
CA LEU A 303 6.55 -23.48 -12.66
C LEU A 303 5.65 -24.72 -12.73
N ARG A 304 4.65 -24.77 -13.62
CA ARG A 304 3.82 -25.97 -13.87
C ARG A 304 4.67 -27.15 -14.34
N GLU A 305 5.56 -26.93 -15.33
CA GLU A 305 6.50 -27.97 -15.77
C GLU A 305 7.36 -28.51 -14.61
N SER A 306 7.84 -27.61 -13.74
CA SER A 306 8.65 -28.01 -12.60
C SER A 306 7.84 -28.79 -11.57
N MET A 307 6.57 -28.40 -11.32
CA MET A 307 5.65 -29.10 -10.41
C MET A 307 5.29 -30.50 -10.95
N ASP A 308 5.09 -30.66 -12.23
CA ASP A 308 4.88 -31.96 -12.86
C ASP A 308 6.09 -32.87 -12.67
N GLY A 309 7.29 -32.31 -12.57
CA GLY A 309 8.54 -32.99 -12.19
C GLY A 309 8.67 -33.31 -10.68
N GLY A 310 7.69 -32.89 -9.85
CA GLY A 310 7.67 -33.19 -8.41
C GLY A 310 8.11 -32.03 -7.51
N THR A 311 8.49 -30.86 -8.06
CA THR A 311 8.84 -29.66 -7.28
C THR A 311 7.59 -29.09 -6.61
N LYS A 312 7.69 -28.65 -5.35
CA LYS A 312 6.60 -27.98 -4.62
C LYS A 312 6.67 -26.46 -4.81
N LEU A 313 5.54 -25.86 -5.18
CA LEU A 313 5.41 -24.40 -5.26
C LEU A 313 4.82 -23.83 -3.98
N VAL A 314 5.49 -22.81 -3.41
CA VAL A 314 5.03 -22.05 -2.24
C VAL A 314 4.97 -20.58 -2.61
N GLY A 315 3.78 -19.99 -2.61
CA GLY A 315 3.56 -18.56 -2.74
C GLY A 315 3.68 -17.87 -1.38
N LEU A 316 4.54 -16.87 -1.28
CA LEU A 316 4.64 -16.04 -0.06
C LEU A 316 3.79 -14.79 -0.25
N ILE A 317 2.82 -14.57 0.65
CA ILE A 317 1.90 -13.43 0.63
C ILE A 317 2.02 -12.59 1.91
N GLY A 318 1.51 -11.36 1.85
CA GLY A 318 1.46 -10.45 2.99
C GLY A 318 0.63 -9.20 2.70
N GLU A 319 0.61 -8.26 3.63
CA GLU A 319 -0.25 -7.05 3.58
C GLU A 319 -0.14 -6.23 2.29
N ALA A 320 0.96 -6.31 1.56
CA ALA A 320 1.12 -5.60 0.31
C ALA A 320 0.75 -6.44 -0.92
N THR A 321 0.45 -7.74 -0.77
CA THR A 321 -0.10 -8.56 -1.85
C THR A 321 -1.52 -8.08 -2.16
N PHE A 322 -1.69 -7.42 -3.33
CA PHE A 322 -2.90 -6.68 -3.63
C PHE A 322 -3.23 -6.71 -5.12
N SER A 323 -4.52 -6.53 -5.48
CA SER A 323 -4.99 -6.45 -6.87
C SER A 323 -4.51 -7.66 -7.69
N SER A 324 -3.91 -7.46 -8.86
CA SER A 324 -3.42 -8.55 -9.73
C SER A 324 -2.46 -9.52 -9.03
N ALA A 325 -1.72 -9.08 -8.00
CA ALA A 325 -0.87 -10.00 -7.24
C ALA A 325 -1.70 -10.97 -6.37
N LEU A 326 -2.88 -10.54 -5.89
CA LEU A 326 -3.82 -11.44 -5.23
C LEU A 326 -4.41 -12.45 -6.23
N ILE A 327 -4.76 -12.01 -7.45
CA ILE A 327 -5.22 -12.92 -8.52
C ILE A 327 -4.14 -13.98 -8.76
N ASN A 328 -2.88 -13.58 -8.90
CA ASN A 328 -1.77 -14.51 -9.08
C ASN A 328 -1.57 -15.44 -7.86
N ALA A 329 -1.84 -14.98 -6.63
CA ALA A 329 -1.83 -15.85 -5.46
C ALA A 329 -2.93 -16.92 -5.51
N VAL A 330 -4.14 -16.58 -5.98
CA VAL A 330 -5.22 -17.53 -6.22
C VAL A 330 -4.83 -18.53 -7.33
N GLU A 331 -4.22 -18.07 -8.42
CA GLU A 331 -3.73 -18.94 -9.50
C GLU A 331 -2.65 -19.93 -9.02
N ILE A 332 -1.77 -19.52 -8.07
CA ILE A 332 -0.82 -20.45 -7.42
C ILE A 332 -1.57 -21.60 -6.72
N GLN A 333 -2.64 -21.30 -5.98
CA GLN A 333 -3.45 -22.33 -5.32
C GLN A 333 -4.18 -23.20 -6.35
N GLU A 334 -4.71 -22.59 -7.40
CA GLU A 334 -5.35 -23.32 -8.49
C GLU A 334 -4.39 -24.30 -9.18
N MET A 335 -3.13 -23.92 -9.36
CA MET A 335 -2.08 -24.79 -9.88
C MET A 335 -1.74 -25.97 -8.95
N GLY A 336 -2.17 -25.94 -7.69
CA GLY A 336 -1.82 -26.93 -6.66
C GLY A 336 -0.64 -26.50 -5.77
N GLY A 337 -0.20 -25.27 -5.86
CA GLY A 337 0.74 -24.65 -4.92
C GLY A 337 0.08 -24.34 -3.58
N VAL A 338 0.88 -23.99 -2.57
CA VAL A 338 0.40 -23.58 -1.25
C VAL A 338 0.79 -22.15 -0.98
N LEU A 339 -0.01 -21.43 -0.19
CA LEU A 339 0.32 -20.07 0.25
C LEU A 339 0.84 -20.09 1.69
N ALA A 340 1.77 -19.21 1.99
CA ALA A 340 2.35 -19.01 3.31
C ALA A 340 2.63 -17.53 3.56
N GLY A 341 2.62 -17.08 4.80
CA GLY A 341 2.91 -15.71 5.19
C GLY A 341 1.80 -15.08 6.03
N GLU A 342 1.52 -13.80 5.80
CA GLU A 342 0.47 -13.04 6.46
C GLU A 342 -0.73 -12.85 5.50
N PRO A 343 -1.95 -12.55 6.00
CA PRO A 343 -3.09 -12.24 5.16
C PRO A 343 -2.79 -11.14 4.14
N ALA A 344 -3.34 -11.29 2.93
CA ALA A 344 -3.16 -10.34 1.84
C ALA A 344 -3.96 -9.04 2.08
N GLY A 345 -3.46 -7.92 1.53
CA GLY A 345 -4.19 -6.66 1.55
C GLY A 345 -5.33 -6.57 0.52
N GLY A 346 -5.38 -7.50 -0.42
CA GLY A 346 -6.49 -7.61 -1.36
C GLY A 346 -7.59 -8.55 -0.86
N SER A 347 -8.82 -8.38 -1.35
CA SER A 347 -9.97 -9.26 -1.11
C SER A 347 -10.25 -10.12 -2.34
N VAL A 348 -10.67 -11.38 -2.13
CA VAL A 348 -10.99 -12.31 -3.24
C VAL A 348 -12.19 -11.87 -4.06
N CYS A 349 -13.13 -11.15 -3.43
CA CYS A 349 -14.22 -10.45 -4.10
C CYS A 349 -14.02 -8.96 -3.90
N HIS A 350 -13.76 -8.23 -4.97
CA HIS A 350 -13.45 -6.81 -4.88
C HIS A 350 -13.81 -6.06 -6.16
N PHE A 351 -14.00 -4.75 -6.03
CA PHE A 351 -13.96 -3.85 -7.16
C PHE A 351 -12.51 -3.60 -7.58
N GLY A 352 -12.24 -3.50 -8.88
CA GLY A 352 -10.88 -3.35 -9.41
C GLY A 352 -10.85 -2.92 -10.88
N ALA A 353 -9.77 -3.26 -11.59
CA ALA A 353 -9.52 -2.80 -12.96
C ALA A 353 -9.54 -1.26 -13.04
N VAL A 354 -8.63 -0.64 -12.31
CA VAL A 354 -8.63 0.80 -12.04
C VAL A 354 -8.49 1.69 -13.29
N GLN A 355 -9.25 2.77 -13.27
CA GLN A 355 -9.08 3.92 -14.14
C GLN A 355 -8.61 5.12 -13.31
N THR A 356 -7.81 5.99 -13.89
CA THR A 356 -7.35 7.20 -13.22
C THR A 356 -8.17 8.40 -13.65
N PHE A 357 -8.41 9.32 -12.72
CA PHE A 357 -9.03 10.61 -12.99
C PHE A 357 -8.20 11.76 -12.42
N SER A 358 -8.52 12.97 -12.82
CA SER A 358 -7.97 14.21 -12.25
C SER A 358 -9.09 15.22 -12.09
N LEU A 359 -9.20 15.82 -10.92
CA LEU A 359 -10.20 16.84 -10.65
C LEU A 359 -9.99 18.09 -11.51
N PRO A 360 -11.06 18.77 -11.95
CA PRO A 360 -10.95 19.82 -12.96
C PRO A 360 -10.19 21.07 -12.51
N ASN A 361 -10.26 21.44 -11.24
CA ASN A 361 -9.63 22.66 -10.71
C ASN A 361 -8.36 22.37 -9.92
N SER A 362 -8.45 21.59 -8.86
CA SER A 362 -7.32 21.25 -7.98
C SER A 362 -6.25 20.40 -8.68
N LYS A 363 -6.59 19.71 -9.77
CA LYS A 363 -5.75 18.71 -10.44
C LYS A 363 -5.37 17.52 -9.55
N VAL A 364 -6.04 17.39 -8.41
CA VAL A 364 -5.89 16.20 -7.55
C VAL A 364 -6.19 14.96 -8.37
N ARG A 365 -5.31 13.98 -8.25
CA ARG A 365 -5.44 12.70 -8.95
C ARG A 365 -6.13 11.70 -8.05
N GLY A 366 -6.87 10.83 -8.67
CA GLY A 366 -7.48 9.68 -8.02
C GLY A 366 -7.54 8.50 -8.96
N GLN A 367 -8.06 7.42 -8.42
CA GLN A 367 -8.38 6.22 -9.17
C GLN A 367 -9.75 5.70 -8.73
N LEU A 368 -10.42 5.02 -9.65
CA LEU A 368 -11.70 4.36 -9.40
C LEU A 368 -11.68 2.97 -10.02
N SER A 369 -12.42 2.08 -9.42
CA SER A 369 -12.68 0.75 -9.98
C SER A 369 -13.63 0.83 -11.17
N SER A 370 -13.41 -0.02 -12.19
CA SER A 370 -14.28 -0.12 -13.36
C SER A 370 -15.01 -1.45 -13.47
N LYS A 371 -14.68 -2.44 -12.61
CA LYS A 371 -15.28 -3.78 -12.61
C LYS A 371 -15.35 -4.35 -11.22
N TYR A 372 -16.35 -5.21 -10.98
CA TYR A 372 -16.36 -6.13 -9.85
C TYR A 372 -15.72 -7.46 -10.27
N LEU A 373 -14.83 -7.97 -9.45
CA LEU A 373 -14.11 -9.23 -9.64
C LEU A 373 -14.53 -10.19 -8.52
N ASP A 374 -14.98 -11.39 -8.93
CA ASP A 374 -15.30 -12.50 -8.02
C ASP A 374 -14.41 -13.69 -8.33
N LEU A 375 -13.42 -13.93 -7.44
CA LEU A 375 -12.45 -15.02 -7.57
C LEU A 375 -12.88 -16.31 -6.87
N ASN A 376 -14.08 -16.36 -6.26
CA ASN A 376 -14.56 -17.55 -5.55
C ASN A 376 -14.65 -18.78 -6.45
N THR A 377 -14.96 -18.60 -7.73
CA THR A 377 -15.00 -19.72 -8.69
C THR A 377 -13.66 -20.40 -8.85
N LEU A 378 -12.54 -19.64 -8.84
CA LEU A 378 -11.18 -20.18 -8.86
C LEU A 378 -10.83 -20.86 -7.53
N LEU A 379 -11.21 -20.25 -6.40
CA LEU A 379 -11.01 -20.82 -5.07
C LEU A 379 -11.79 -22.11 -4.85
N ASP A 380 -13.04 -22.19 -5.33
CA ASP A 380 -13.86 -23.42 -5.25
C ASP A 380 -13.20 -24.56 -6.03
N ALA A 381 -12.68 -24.27 -7.21
CA ALA A 381 -11.91 -25.23 -7.99
C ALA A 381 -10.62 -25.66 -7.29
N ALA A 382 -9.93 -24.75 -6.62
CA ALA A 382 -8.75 -25.01 -5.79
C ALA A 382 -9.09 -25.84 -4.53
N ALA A 383 -10.18 -25.50 -3.82
CA ALA A 383 -10.65 -26.20 -2.64
C ALA A 383 -10.98 -27.68 -2.95
N GLY A 384 -11.56 -27.94 -4.13
CA GLY A 384 -11.78 -29.31 -4.61
C GLY A 384 -10.50 -30.17 -4.74
N ARG A 385 -9.32 -29.53 -4.77
CA ARG A 385 -8.00 -30.16 -4.75
C ARG A 385 -7.35 -30.18 -3.33
N GLY A 386 -8.08 -29.78 -2.31
CA GLY A 386 -7.57 -29.74 -0.93
C GLY A 386 -6.72 -28.51 -0.59
N VAL A 387 -6.86 -27.43 -1.36
CA VAL A 387 -6.18 -26.17 -1.10
C VAL A 387 -7.01 -25.31 -0.14
N VAL A 388 -6.34 -24.67 0.81
CA VAL A 388 -7.00 -23.79 1.80
C VAL A 388 -7.36 -22.46 1.14
N ALA A 389 -8.59 -21.99 1.35
CA ALA A 389 -9.03 -20.67 0.89
C ALA A 389 -8.19 -19.55 1.54
N LEU A 390 -7.99 -18.46 0.80
CA LEU A 390 -7.43 -17.22 1.35
C LEU A 390 -8.47 -16.63 2.33
N GLU A 391 -8.09 -16.48 3.59
CA GLU A 391 -8.85 -15.63 4.50
C GLU A 391 -8.45 -14.17 4.26
N PRO A 392 -9.41 -13.22 4.23
CA PRO A 392 -9.15 -11.81 4.05
C PRO A 392 -8.35 -11.21 5.20
#